data_db4eb781bbf6b2616f8d042a8dbf6194
#
_entry.id   db4eb781bbf6b2616f8d042a8dbf6194
#
_cell.length_a   1.000
_cell.length_b   1.000
_cell.length_c   1.000
_cell.angle_alpha   90.00
_cell.angle_beta   90.00
_cell.angle_gamma   90.00
#
_symmetry.space_group_name_H-M   'P 1'
#
loop_
_entity.id
_entity.type
_entity.pdbx_description
1 polymer ?
#
loop_
_entity_poly.entity_id
_entity_poly.type
_entity_poly.pdbx_seq_one_letter_code
_entity_poly.pdbx_strand_id
1 'polypeptide(L)'
;MALTDTVENPTTLTKPRRAFIKRNGKKLMRWVAGYQSRQSKVPDTPLVPNAHFQHLEALQKEWPTILKEAQDVLAYKDVIPGFQDISPDQYRLAKGRNWRTFILYGFGKRLETNTKLTPRTADLLDTIPNLQTAMFSILSPGYHIPAHKGVTKGILRAHIG
;
A
#
# COMPACT_ATOMS: atom_id res chain seq x y z
N MET A 1 -33.38 0.88 -39.28
CA MET A 1 -34.10 1.23 -38.05
C MET A 1 -33.34 0.52 -36.93
N ALA A 2 -32.34 1.19 -36.35
CA ALA A 2 -31.44 0.65 -35.31
C ALA A 2 -31.90 1.15 -33.97
N LEU A 3 -32.35 0.25 -33.11
CA LEU A 3 -32.66 0.50 -31.70
C LEU A 3 -31.34 0.52 -30.94
N THR A 4 -30.89 1.72 -30.57
CA THR A 4 -29.81 1.91 -29.58
C THR A 4 -30.45 1.99 -28.21
N ASP A 5 -30.63 0.85 -27.55
CA ASP A 5 -30.96 0.81 -26.14
C ASP A 5 -29.72 1.25 -25.35
N THR A 6 -29.73 2.50 -24.88
CA THR A 6 -28.81 2.98 -23.87
C THR A 6 -29.17 2.35 -22.54
N VAL A 7 -28.44 1.30 -22.17
CA VAL A 7 -28.50 0.73 -20.81
C VAL A 7 -27.99 1.79 -19.83
N GLU A 8 -28.92 2.51 -19.20
CA GLU A 8 -28.59 3.37 -18.06
C GLU A 8 -28.04 2.51 -16.93
N ASN A 9 -26.82 2.78 -16.54
CA ASN A 9 -26.15 2.11 -15.44
C ASN A 9 -26.77 2.58 -14.09
N PRO A 10 -27.52 1.73 -13.35
CA PRO A 10 -28.37 2.17 -12.21
C PRO A 10 -27.61 2.57 -10.95
N THR A 11 -26.28 2.73 -11.00
CA THR A 11 -25.43 2.95 -9.82
C THR A 11 -24.85 4.36 -9.66
N THR A 12 -25.27 5.33 -10.43
CA THR A 12 -24.83 6.73 -10.24
C THR A 12 -25.64 7.43 -9.15
N LEU A 13 -25.16 7.35 -7.91
CA LEU A 13 -25.70 8.13 -6.80
C LEU A 13 -25.66 9.63 -7.12
N THR A 14 -26.78 10.33 -6.86
CA THR A 14 -26.87 11.79 -7.03
C THR A 14 -25.81 12.53 -6.19
N LYS A 15 -25.31 13.65 -6.68
CA LYS A 15 -24.23 14.44 -6.01
C LYS A 15 -24.46 14.69 -4.50
N PRO A 16 -25.67 15.10 -4.01
CA PRO A 16 -25.91 15.32 -2.58
C PRO A 16 -25.85 14.01 -1.76
N ARG A 17 -26.38 12.92 -2.31
CA ARG A 17 -26.33 11.61 -1.64
C ARG A 17 -24.90 11.08 -1.53
N ARG A 18 -24.08 11.29 -2.55
CA ARG A 18 -22.65 10.98 -2.56
C ARG A 18 -21.86 11.79 -1.52
N ALA A 19 -22.18 13.08 -1.35
CA ALA A 19 -21.57 13.95 -0.35
C ALA A 19 -21.95 13.53 1.07
N PHE A 20 -23.21 13.16 1.30
CA PHE A 20 -23.70 12.67 2.59
C PHE A 20 -23.02 11.36 3.00
N ILE A 21 -22.94 10.38 2.08
CA ILE A 21 -22.27 9.09 2.31
C ILE A 21 -20.78 9.30 2.60
N LYS A 22 -20.08 10.15 1.83
CA LYS A 22 -18.67 10.47 2.08
C LYS A 22 -18.45 11.12 3.46
N ARG A 23 -19.31 12.04 3.86
CA ARG A 23 -19.19 12.74 5.16
C ARG A 23 -19.41 11.78 6.34
N ASN A 24 -20.47 10.99 6.28
CA ASN A 24 -20.81 10.04 7.33
C ASN A 24 -19.87 8.83 7.35
N GLY A 25 -19.44 8.35 6.18
CA GLY A 25 -18.41 7.33 6.07
C GLY A 25 -17.09 7.76 6.71
N LYS A 26 -16.65 9.02 6.52
CA LYS A 26 -15.46 9.55 7.20
C LYS A 26 -15.62 9.64 8.73
N LYS A 27 -16.82 9.92 9.23
CA LYS A 27 -17.10 9.94 10.69
C LYS A 27 -17.03 8.53 11.26
N LEU A 28 -17.66 7.57 10.58
CA LEU A 28 -17.61 6.15 10.96
C LEU A 28 -16.18 5.62 10.95
N MET A 29 -15.42 5.88 9.90
CA MET A 29 -14.02 5.45 9.80
C MET A 29 -13.14 6.05 10.91
N ARG A 30 -13.37 7.31 11.29
CA ARG A 30 -12.66 7.93 12.43
C ARG A 30 -13.03 7.30 13.76
N TRP A 31 -14.31 6.96 13.95
CA TRP A 31 -14.76 6.25 15.15
C TRP A 31 -14.14 4.86 15.24
N VAL A 32 -14.16 4.09 14.14
CA VAL A 32 -13.51 2.78 14.03
C VAL A 32 -12.01 2.89 14.31
N ALA A 33 -11.33 3.87 13.71
CA ALA A 33 -9.91 4.12 13.95
C ALA A 33 -9.61 4.44 15.43
N GLY A 34 -10.47 5.22 16.09
CA GLY A 34 -10.38 5.50 17.53
C GLY A 34 -10.57 4.26 18.39
N TYR A 35 -11.47 3.37 18.02
CA TYR A 35 -11.65 2.09 18.69
C TYR A 35 -10.43 1.18 18.50
N GLN A 36 -9.93 1.05 17.25
CA GLN A 36 -8.71 0.27 16.94
C GLN A 36 -7.50 0.76 17.75
N SER A 37 -7.34 2.09 17.86
CA SER A 37 -6.26 2.70 18.62
C SER A 37 -6.27 2.29 20.10
N ARG A 38 -7.47 2.20 20.71
CA ARG A 38 -7.62 1.78 22.12
C ARG A 38 -7.33 0.30 22.35
N GLN A 39 -7.49 -0.54 21.32
CA GLN A 39 -7.21 -1.96 21.37
C GLN A 39 -5.79 -2.30 20.89
N SER A 40 -5.01 -1.30 20.48
CA SER A 40 -3.67 -1.51 19.98
C SER A 40 -2.73 -2.01 21.08
N LYS A 41 -1.92 -3.02 20.74
CA LYS A 41 -0.84 -3.53 21.61
C LYS A 41 0.44 -2.70 21.52
N VAL A 42 0.47 -1.71 20.64
CA VAL A 42 1.59 -0.80 20.47
C VAL A 42 1.13 0.65 20.66
N PRO A 43 2.03 1.56 21.03
CA PRO A 43 1.68 2.96 21.23
C PRO A 43 1.05 3.60 19.96
N ASP A 44 0.02 4.43 20.17
CA ASP A 44 -0.58 5.23 19.08
C ASP A 44 0.24 6.51 18.85
N THR A 45 1.46 6.32 18.38
CA THR A 45 2.43 7.38 18.07
C THR A 45 2.74 7.41 16.59
N PRO A 46 3.15 8.54 16.01
CA PRO A 46 3.55 8.61 14.61
C PRO A 46 4.68 7.66 14.24
N LEU A 47 5.59 7.43 15.15
CA LEU A 47 6.69 6.46 15.03
C LEU A 47 6.60 5.48 16.20
N VAL A 48 6.50 4.20 15.89
CA VAL A 48 6.49 3.12 16.87
C VAL A 48 7.92 2.61 17.03
N PRO A 49 8.45 2.47 18.26
CA PRO A 49 9.81 1.98 18.49
C PRO A 49 10.01 0.58 17.89
N ASN A 50 11.16 0.35 17.26
CA ASN A 50 11.51 -0.94 16.64
C ASN A 50 11.53 -2.11 17.62
N ALA A 51 11.74 -1.84 18.93
CA ALA A 51 11.70 -2.87 19.97
C ALA A 51 10.40 -3.69 20.03
N HIS A 52 9.30 -3.17 19.48
CA HIS A 52 8.05 -3.89 19.34
C HIS A 52 8.04 -4.90 18.16
N PHE A 53 9.07 -4.88 17.30
CA PHE A 53 9.07 -5.60 16.02
C PHE A 53 10.40 -6.34 15.78
N GLN A 54 10.76 -7.25 16.69
CA GLN A 54 12.02 -8.02 16.59
C GLN A 54 12.16 -8.79 15.28
N HIS A 55 11.04 -9.25 14.69
CA HIS A 55 11.06 -9.93 13.40
C HIS A 55 11.50 -9.04 12.23
N LEU A 56 11.47 -7.70 12.38
CA LEU A 56 12.00 -6.78 11.36
C LEU A 56 13.54 -6.66 11.40
N GLU A 57 14.19 -7.13 12.47
CA GLU A 57 15.64 -7.09 12.58
C GLU A 57 16.32 -7.93 11.50
N ALA A 58 15.73 -9.08 11.13
CA ALA A 58 16.24 -9.90 10.05
C ALA A 58 16.26 -9.16 8.70
N LEU A 59 15.18 -8.45 8.38
CA LEU A 59 15.12 -7.58 7.19
C LEU A 59 16.19 -6.48 7.26
N GLN A 60 16.35 -5.87 8.42
CA GLN A 60 17.31 -4.79 8.61
C GLN A 60 18.76 -5.28 8.47
N LYS A 61 19.08 -6.49 8.94
CA LYS A 61 20.41 -7.09 8.78
C LYS A 61 20.71 -7.46 7.33
N GLU A 62 19.72 -7.89 6.59
CA GLU A 62 19.83 -8.35 5.20
C GLU A 62 19.58 -7.23 4.17
N TRP A 63 19.59 -5.97 4.60
CA TRP A 63 19.31 -4.84 3.71
C TRP A 63 20.19 -4.81 2.44
N PRO A 64 21.47 -5.23 2.44
CA PRO A 64 22.27 -5.20 1.22
C PRO A 64 21.76 -6.21 0.17
N THR A 65 21.31 -7.38 0.61
CA THR A 65 20.71 -8.39 -0.26
C THR A 65 19.38 -7.91 -0.81
N ILE A 66 18.54 -7.33 0.05
CA ILE A 66 17.25 -6.72 -0.34
C ILE A 66 17.46 -5.60 -1.36
N LEU A 67 18.46 -4.74 -1.13
CA LEU A 67 18.81 -3.65 -2.04
C LEU A 67 19.25 -4.20 -3.41
N LYS A 68 20.09 -5.25 -3.42
CA LYS A 68 20.52 -5.86 -4.67
C LYS A 68 19.34 -6.40 -5.47
N GLU A 69 18.45 -7.17 -4.84
CA GLU A 69 17.24 -7.69 -5.50
C GLU A 69 16.31 -6.56 -5.98
N ALA A 70 16.18 -5.48 -5.21
CA ALA A 70 15.43 -4.30 -5.63
C ALA A 70 16.07 -3.62 -6.85
N GLN A 71 17.40 -3.53 -6.93
CA GLN A 71 18.13 -3.01 -8.09
C GLN A 71 17.96 -3.91 -9.32
N ASP A 72 17.98 -5.22 -9.15
CA ASP A 72 17.73 -6.17 -10.24
C ASP A 72 16.30 -6.00 -10.79
N VAL A 73 15.31 -5.76 -9.91
CA VAL A 73 13.92 -5.42 -10.31
C VAL A 73 13.84 -4.09 -11.07
N LEU A 74 14.70 -3.11 -10.75
CA LEU A 74 14.73 -1.83 -11.48
C LEU A 74 15.10 -1.97 -12.96
N ALA A 75 15.75 -3.06 -13.38
CA ALA A 75 15.98 -3.35 -14.80
C ALA A 75 14.64 -3.44 -15.58
N TYR A 76 13.55 -3.78 -14.91
CA TYR A 76 12.20 -3.91 -15.47
C TYR A 76 11.31 -2.69 -15.19
N LYS A 77 11.89 -1.55 -14.79
CA LYS A 77 11.14 -0.35 -14.35
C LYS A 77 10.03 0.07 -15.31
N ASP A 78 10.19 -0.14 -16.62
CA ASP A 78 9.24 0.35 -17.62
C ASP A 78 7.94 -0.46 -17.66
N VAL A 79 7.97 -1.72 -17.18
CA VAL A 79 6.79 -2.59 -17.05
C VAL A 79 6.21 -2.58 -15.64
N ILE A 80 6.91 -2.02 -14.63
CA ILE A 80 6.38 -1.89 -13.28
C ILE A 80 5.25 -0.86 -13.28
N PRO A 81 4.04 -1.22 -12.76
CA PRO A 81 2.91 -0.31 -12.74
C PRO A 81 3.16 0.91 -11.85
N GLY A 82 2.55 2.03 -12.22
CA GLY A 82 2.48 3.20 -11.34
C GLY A 82 1.58 2.92 -10.12
N PHE A 83 1.84 3.59 -9.03
CA PHE A 83 1.02 3.43 -7.82
C PHE A 83 -0.47 3.75 -8.06
N GLN A 84 -0.78 4.71 -8.93
CA GLN A 84 -2.15 5.05 -9.31
C GLN A 84 -2.87 3.92 -10.05
N ASP A 85 -2.13 3.04 -10.74
CA ASP A 85 -2.71 1.90 -11.47
C ASP A 85 -3.16 0.81 -10.49
N ILE A 86 -2.48 0.73 -9.33
CA ILE A 86 -2.78 -0.23 -8.25
C ILE A 86 -3.82 0.33 -7.29
N SER A 87 -3.76 1.63 -6.99
CA SER A 87 -4.64 2.31 -6.05
C SER A 87 -5.27 3.57 -6.68
N PRO A 88 -6.25 3.42 -7.57
CA PRO A 88 -6.87 4.55 -8.27
C PRO A 88 -7.47 5.60 -7.34
N ASP A 89 -7.98 5.21 -6.18
CA ASP A 89 -8.54 6.14 -5.19
C ASP A 89 -7.50 7.10 -4.60
N GLN A 90 -6.22 6.78 -4.73
CA GLN A 90 -5.10 7.56 -4.21
C GLN A 90 -4.32 8.30 -5.32
N TYR A 91 -4.95 8.51 -6.49
CA TYR A 91 -4.32 9.17 -7.65
C TYR A 91 -3.68 10.53 -7.35
N ARG A 92 -4.12 11.22 -6.27
CA ARG A 92 -3.53 12.48 -5.84
C ARG A 92 -2.12 12.34 -5.28
N LEU A 93 -1.74 11.15 -4.82
CA LEU A 93 -0.44 10.87 -4.23
C LEU A 93 0.59 10.50 -5.29
N ALA A 94 0.13 10.00 -6.44
CA ALA A 94 1.00 9.57 -7.53
C ALA A 94 0.51 10.18 -8.84
N LYS A 95 1.32 11.06 -9.41
CA LYS A 95 1.06 11.65 -10.73
C LYS A 95 2.04 11.08 -11.73
N GLY A 96 1.51 10.56 -12.83
CA GLY A 96 2.32 9.93 -13.86
C GLY A 96 3.02 8.68 -13.32
N ARG A 97 4.17 8.34 -13.88
CA ARG A 97 4.95 7.14 -13.50
C ARG A 97 6.09 7.45 -12.53
N ASN A 98 6.00 8.55 -11.77
CA ASN A 98 7.04 8.97 -10.82
C ASN A 98 7.06 8.15 -9.53
N TRP A 99 5.98 7.46 -9.21
CA TRP A 99 5.91 6.50 -8.12
C TRP A 99 5.43 5.18 -8.69
N ARG A 100 6.31 4.19 -8.69
CA ARG A 100 6.04 2.82 -9.16
C ARG A 100 6.06 1.87 -7.98
N THR A 101 5.37 0.76 -8.10
CA THR A 101 5.23 -0.19 -7.01
C THR A 101 5.36 -1.61 -7.52
N PHE A 102 6.38 -2.32 -7.04
CA PHE A 102 6.57 -3.74 -7.32
C PHE A 102 6.11 -4.54 -6.12
N ILE A 103 4.91 -5.13 -6.22
CA ILE A 103 4.24 -5.80 -5.11
C ILE A 103 4.79 -7.21 -4.96
N LEU A 104 5.21 -7.58 -3.73
CA LEU A 104 5.64 -8.93 -3.34
C LEU A 104 4.52 -9.67 -2.61
N TYR A 105 3.79 -8.97 -1.74
CA TYR A 105 2.64 -9.49 -1.01
C TYR A 105 1.46 -8.52 -1.13
N GLY A 106 0.27 -9.06 -1.35
CA GLY A 106 -0.97 -8.30 -1.37
C GLY A 106 -2.08 -9.05 -0.62
N PHE A 107 -2.75 -8.36 0.31
CA PHE A 107 -3.84 -8.93 1.10
C PHE A 107 -3.48 -10.25 1.81
N GLY A 108 -2.27 -10.33 2.36
CA GLY A 108 -1.77 -11.52 3.05
C GLY A 108 -1.33 -12.67 2.14
N LYS A 109 -1.30 -12.47 0.82
CA LYS A 109 -0.90 -13.49 -0.16
C LYS A 109 0.38 -13.12 -0.86
N ARG A 110 1.27 -14.08 -1.00
CA ARG A 110 2.50 -13.99 -1.79
C ARG A 110 2.17 -13.93 -3.29
N LEU A 111 2.81 -13.04 -4.02
CA LEU A 111 2.73 -12.95 -5.48
C LEU A 111 3.89 -13.74 -6.09
N GLU A 112 3.65 -15.00 -6.40
CA GLU A 112 4.68 -15.95 -6.82
C GLU A 112 5.51 -15.47 -8.03
N THR A 113 4.88 -14.81 -9.00
CA THR A 113 5.57 -14.29 -10.18
C THR A 113 6.64 -13.26 -9.81
N ASN A 114 6.29 -12.35 -8.87
CA ASN A 114 7.18 -11.27 -8.48
C ASN A 114 8.23 -11.74 -7.48
N THR A 115 7.85 -12.58 -6.53
CA THR A 115 8.78 -13.09 -5.51
C THR A 115 9.84 -14.04 -6.06
N LYS A 116 9.62 -14.67 -7.22
CA LYS A 116 10.66 -15.42 -7.94
C LYS A 116 11.84 -14.55 -8.38
N LEU A 117 11.61 -13.26 -8.61
CA LEU A 117 12.67 -12.28 -8.95
C LEU A 117 13.41 -11.77 -7.71
N THR A 118 12.88 -12.01 -6.51
CA THR A 118 13.41 -11.52 -5.24
C THR A 118 13.34 -12.62 -4.17
N PRO A 119 13.98 -13.79 -4.40
CA PRO A 119 13.77 -14.98 -3.57
C PRO A 119 14.20 -14.75 -2.12
N ARG A 120 15.33 -14.09 -1.88
CA ARG A 120 15.81 -13.88 -0.52
C ARG A 120 14.92 -12.89 0.25
N THR A 121 14.50 -11.81 -0.40
CA THR A 121 13.53 -10.87 0.19
C THR A 121 12.24 -11.60 0.51
N ALA A 122 11.75 -12.47 -0.38
CA ALA A 122 10.53 -13.23 -0.15
C ALA A 122 10.65 -14.18 1.06
N ASP A 123 11.76 -14.90 1.20
CA ASP A 123 12.00 -15.78 2.35
C ASP A 123 12.00 -15.00 3.68
N LEU A 124 12.59 -13.82 3.68
CA LEU A 124 12.57 -12.94 4.85
C LEU A 124 11.15 -12.44 5.17
N LEU A 125 10.38 -12.09 4.15
CA LEU A 125 9.00 -11.63 4.30
C LEU A 125 8.08 -12.74 4.83
N ASP A 126 8.32 -14.00 4.46
CA ASP A 126 7.57 -15.16 4.97
C ASP A 126 7.70 -15.34 6.49
N THR A 127 8.76 -14.80 7.09
CA THR A 127 8.96 -14.85 8.55
C THR A 127 8.13 -13.81 9.31
N ILE A 128 7.52 -12.84 8.62
CA ILE A 128 6.77 -11.76 9.25
C ILE A 128 5.33 -12.20 9.54
N PRO A 129 4.93 -12.27 10.80
CA PRO A 129 3.60 -12.69 11.16
C PRO A 129 2.53 -11.69 10.67
N ASN A 130 1.45 -12.21 10.11
CA ASN A 130 0.30 -11.42 9.65
C ASN A 130 0.64 -10.34 8.61
N LEU A 131 1.69 -10.56 7.82
CA LEU A 131 2.08 -9.67 6.72
C LEU A 131 0.90 -9.49 5.75
N GLN A 132 0.47 -8.26 5.56
CA GLN A 132 -0.64 -7.93 4.64
C GLN A 132 -0.14 -7.49 3.28
N THR A 133 0.87 -6.65 3.26
CA THR A 133 1.40 -6.09 2.02
C THR A 133 2.89 -5.85 2.17
N ALA A 134 3.65 -6.26 1.17
CA ALA A 134 5.05 -5.90 1.01
C ALA A 134 5.33 -5.53 -0.44
N MET A 135 6.15 -4.51 -0.64
CA MET A 135 6.45 -3.99 -1.97
C MET A 135 7.76 -3.22 -1.99
N PHE A 136 8.40 -3.20 -3.13
CA PHE A 136 9.38 -2.16 -3.41
C PHE A 136 8.66 -0.91 -3.89
N SER A 137 8.89 0.19 -3.19
CA SER A 137 8.35 1.51 -3.50
C SER A 137 9.42 2.31 -4.22
N ILE A 138 9.23 2.55 -5.50
CA ILE A 138 10.24 3.13 -6.41
C ILE A 138 9.81 4.54 -6.76
N LEU A 139 10.58 5.51 -6.32
CA LEU A 139 10.34 6.93 -6.57
C LEU A 139 11.36 7.47 -7.59
N SER A 140 10.88 8.28 -8.53
CA SER A 140 11.77 9.04 -9.42
C SER A 140 12.55 10.09 -8.63
N PRO A 141 13.79 10.41 -9.03
CA PRO A 141 14.56 11.47 -8.40
C PRO A 141 13.78 12.78 -8.32
N GLY A 142 13.82 13.44 -7.16
CA GLY A 142 13.11 14.71 -6.94
C GLY A 142 11.59 14.60 -6.78
N TYR A 143 11.00 13.40 -6.87
CA TYR A 143 9.56 13.25 -6.67
C TYR A 143 9.19 13.32 -5.19
N HIS A 144 8.18 14.13 -4.87
CA HIS A 144 7.65 14.28 -3.53
C HIS A 144 6.25 13.71 -3.42
N ILE A 145 6.04 12.78 -2.49
CA ILE A 145 4.70 12.29 -2.15
C ILE A 145 4.06 13.28 -1.17
N PRO A 146 2.91 13.89 -1.51
CA PRO A 146 2.24 14.82 -0.61
C PRO A 146 1.89 14.19 0.74
N ALA A 147 1.89 14.99 1.80
CA ALA A 147 1.50 14.54 3.13
C ALA A 147 0.08 13.94 3.10
N HIS A 148 -0.06 12.74 3.62
CA HIS A 148 -1.32 12.01 3.62
C HIS A 148 -1.48 11.17 4.89
N LYS A 149 -2.72 10.74 5.15
CA LYS A 149 -3.05 9.86 6.28
C LYS A 149 -3.59 8.53 5.75
N GLY A 150 -3.24 7.44 6.43
CA GLY A 150 -3.86 6.14 6.21
C GLY A 150 -5.37 6.17 6.55
N VAL A 151 -6.10 5.22 5.98
CA VAL A 151 -7.56 5.09 6.18
C VAL A 151 -7.91 4.33 7.46
N THR A 152 -6.95 3.64 8.06
CA THR A 152 -7.14 2.78 9.23
C THR A 152 -5.94 2.87 10.18
N LYS A 153 -6.16 2.59 11.46
CA LYS A 153 -5.13 2.39 12.48
C LYS A 153 -4.87 0.90 12.79
N GLY A 154 -5.51 0.01 12.04
CA GLY A 154 -5.33 -1.43 12.18
C GLY A 154 -4.12 -2.00 11.44
N ILE A 155 -3.32 -1.16 10.77
CA ILE A 155 -2.14 -1.57 10.01
C ILE A 155 -0.97 -0.66 10.36
N LEU A 156 0.17 -1.27 10.63
CA LEU A 156 1.45 -0.59 10.80
C LEU A 156 2.25 -0.70 9.50
N ARG A 157 3.13 0.27 9.25
CA ARG A 157 4.04 0.26 8.10
C ARG A 157 5.47 0.31 8.58
N ALA A 158 6.28 -0.63 8.10
CA ALA A 158 7.71 -0.59 8.22
C ALA A 158 8.33 -0.15 6.90
N HIS A 159 9.33 0.71 6.95
CA HIS A 159 10.10 1.14 5.81
C HIS A 159 11.57 0.77 6.04
N ILE A 160 12.20 0.24 5.00
CA ILE A 160 13.63 -0.02 4.92
C ILE A 160 14.14 0.75 3.71
N GLY A 161 15.12 1.61 3.88
CA GLY A 161 15.68 2.46 2.84
C GLY A 161 17.07 2.95 3.22
#